data_0b91e72c95c63a347dfade3c47dae1dd
#
_entry.id   0b91e72c95c63a347dfade3c47dae1dd
#
_cell.length_a   1.000
_cell.length_b   1.000
_cell.length_c   1.000
_cell.angle_alpha   90.00
_cell.angle_beta   90.00
_cell.angle_gamma   90.00
#
_symmetry.space_group_name_H-M   'P 1'
#
loop_
_entity.id
_entity.type
_entity.pdbx_description
1 polymer ?
#
loop_
_entity_poly.entity_id
_entity_poly.type
_entity_poly.pdbx_seq_one_letter_code
_entity_poly.pdbx_strand_id
1 'polypeptide(L)'
;MTDKMTVAIAAGGTAGHINPALALAEELRDRGHHVVFVGQSRKLEGRLVPEAGFDFVPITVTGFDRSRPWTALTSLWRVNKAKRALASHFSKVGKPDAAIGFGAYVEVPLLGWCKGAGVPYLLHEQNSVPGLANKMMNSHAARVCISVPAARSVFEREGDPDHVLMTGNPVRRSVIEGDRARGRKALGVPEDATLLLVFGGSLGAQHLNERVASLKNELLSRKNLYVLHSTGADGFEETERALALTPEEAKRYRVQPYIDNMGDMLAAADLVLSRSGASSVAEIAA
;
A
#
# COMPACT_ATOMS: atom_id res chain seq x y z
N MET A 1 -31.20 -5.64 -4.16
CA MET A 1 -30.00 -6.19 -4.81
C MET A 1 -29.31 -5.00 -5.45
N THR A 2 -28.11 -4.65 -5.01
CA THR A 2 -27.31 -3.62 -5.71
C THR A 2 -26.86 -4.21 -7.04
N ASP A 3 -27.07 -3.48 -8.14
CA ASP A 3 -26.64 -3.93 -9.47
C ASP A 3 -25.14 -4.23 -9.46
N LYS A 4 -24.75 -5.32 -10.13
CA LYS A 4 -23.36 -5.73 -10.23
C LYS A 4 -22.59 -4.70 -11.07
N MET A 5 -21.59 -4.07 -10.47
CA MET A 5 -20.77 -3.05 -11.12
C MET A 5 -19.38 -3.62 -11.49
N THR A 6 -18.80 -3.03 -12.52
CA THR A 6 -17.37 -3.19 -12.83
C THR A 6 -16.61 -1.94 -12.37
N VAL A 7 -15.63 -2.11 -11.49
CA VAL A 7 -14.83 -1.02 -10.93
C VAL A 7 -13.37 -1.16 -11.37
N ALA A 8 -12.83 -0.11 -12.01
CA ALA A 8 -11.43 -0.05 -12.39
C ALA A 8 -10.60 0.63 -11.30
N ILE A 9 -9.54 -0.01 -10.83
CA ILE A 9 -8.68 0.52 -9.76
C ILE A 9 -7.27 0.77 -10.30
N ALA A 10 -6.71 1.95 -10.04
CA ALA A 10 -5.30 2.24 -10.30
C ALA A 10 -4.56 2.48 -8.99
N ALA A 11 -3.61 1.61 -8.70
CA ALA A 11 -2.72 1.71 -7.57
C ALA A 11 -1.35 1.16 -7.93
N GLY A 12 -0.28 1.77 -7.44
CA GLY A 12 1.05 1.27 -7.78
C GLY A 12 2.19 1.99 -7.08
N GLY A 13 3.39 1.55 -7.42
CA GLY A 13 4.64 2.10 -6.93
C GLY A 13 5.09 1.57 -5.58
N THR A 14 4.24 1.57 -4.56
CA THR A 14 4.56 1.09 -3.21
C THR A 14 3.41 0.33 -2.58
N ALA A 15 3.69 -0.53 -1.61
CA ALA A 15 2.66 -1.23 -0.84
C ALA A 15 1.67 -0.27 -0.15
N GLY A 16 2.12 0.95 0.19
CA GLY A 16 1.27 1.99 0.78
C GLY A 16 0.09 2.43 -0.09
N HIS A 17 0.19 2.31 -1.42
CA HIS A 17 -0.92 2.55 -2.34
C HIS A 17 -1.64 1.25 -2.72
N ILE A 18 -0.90 0.14 -2.81
CA ILE A 18 -1.44 -1.14 -3.31
C ILE A 18 -2.28 -1.84 -2.23
N ASN A 19 -1.84 -1.89 -0.97
CA ASN A 19 -2.55 -2.57 0.10
C ASN A 19 -3.96 -2.01 0.35
N PRO A 20 -4.16 -0.67 0.50
CA PRO A 20 -5.51 -0.14 0.66
C PRO A 20 -6.38 -0.34 -0.60
N ALA A 21 -5.79 -0.35 -1.79
CA ALA A 21 -6.51 -0.66 -3.02
C ALA A 21 -6.97 -2.13 -3.06
N LEU A 22 -6.12 -3.07 -2.62
CA LEU A 22 -6.47 -4.48 -2.49
C LEU A 22 -7.55 -4.69 -1.42
N ALA A 23 -7.46 -3.99 -0.28
CA ALA A 23 -8.48 -4.05 0.77
C ALA A 23 -9.87 -3.64 0.25
N LEU A 24 -9.95 -2.54 -0.50
CA LEU A 24 -11.19 -2.12 -1.14
C LEU A 24 -11.66 -3.12 -2.21
N ALA A 25 -10.72 -3.66 -3.00
CA ALA A 25 -11.04 -4.64 -4.04
C ALA A 25 -11.61 -5.95 -3.46
N GLU A 26 -11.05 -6.42 -2.35
CA GLU A 26 -11.57 -7.57 -1.60
C GLU A 26 -13.02 -7.33 -1.17
N GLU A 27 -13.32 -6.17 -0.59
CA GLU A 27 -14.67 -5.81 -0.17
C GLU A 27 -15.65 -5.67 -1.34
N LEU A 28 -15.22 -5.05 -2.44
CA LEU A 28 -16.05 -4.95 -3.65
C LEU A 28 -16.37 -6.32 -4.25
N ARG A 29 -15.38 -7.21 -4.33
CA ARG A 29 -15.57 -8.59 -4.79
C ARG A 29 -16.56 -9.35 -3.92
N ASP A 30 -16.43 -9.23 -2.60
CA ASP A 30 -17.31 -9.91 -1.65
C ASP A 30 -18.76 -9.41 -1.71
N ARG A 31 -18.94 -8.15 -2.14
CA ARG A 31 -20.26 -7.58 -2.47
C ARG A 31 -20.77 -7.95 -3.86
N GLY A 32 -20.02 -8.77 -4.60
CA GLY A 32 -20.42 -9.28 -5.92
C GLY A 32 -20.05 -8.37 -7.10
N HIS A 33 -19.28 -7.32 -6.88
CA HIS A 33 -18.79 -6.46 -7.95
C HIS A 33 -17.58 -7.07 -8.66
N HIS A 34 -17.38 -6.71 -9.94
CA HIS A 34 -16.19 -7.06 -10.69
C HIS A 34 -15.13 -5.97 -10.55
N VAL A 35 -13.90 -6.37 -10.23
CA VAL A 35 -12.78 -5.43 -10.05
C VAL A 35 -11.67 -5.74 -11.05
N VAL A 36 -11.21 -4.70 -11.74
CA VAL A 36 -10.07 -4.77 -12.64
C VAL A 36 -9.02 -3.75 -12.24
N PHE A 37 -7.79 -4.19 -12.06
CA PHE A 37 -6.67 -3.30 -11.76
C PHE A 37 -5.95 -2.84 -13.03
N VAL A 38 -5.48 -1.59 -12.98
CA VAL A 38 -4.63 -0.98 -14.00
C VAL A 38 -3.30 -0.62 -13.35
N GLY A 39 -2.19 -1.13 -13.89
CA GLY A 39 -0.87 -0.93 -13.28
C GLY A 39 0.29 -1.31 -14.17
N GLN A 40 1.50 -1.29 -13.63
CA GLN A 40 2.73 -1.66 -14.32
C GLN A 40 3.13 -3.10 -14.00
N SER A 41 3.19 -3.98 -15.01
CA SER A 41 3.51 -5.41 -14.82
C SER A 41 4.88 -5.70 -14.19
N ARG A 42 5.84 -4.78 -14.36
CA ARG A 42 7.21 -4.92 -13.82
C ARG A 42 7.41 -4.32 -12.43
N LYS A 43 6.34 -3.80 -11.82
CA LYS A 43 6.35 -3.19 -10.49
C LYS A 43 5.61 -4.08 -9.49
N LEU A 44 5.56 -3.64 -8.25
CA LEU A 44 4.99 -4.41 -7.15
C LEU A 44 3.52 -4.79 -7.39
N GLU A 45 2.74 -3.89 -7.98
CA GLU A 45 1.35 -4.12 -8.36
C GLU A 45 1.18 -5.26 -9.37
N GLY A 46 2.12 -5.41 -10.31
CA GLY A 46 2.11 -6.49 -11.31
C GLY A 46 2.30 -7.89 -10.71
N ARG A 47 2.78 -8.00 -9.48
CA ARG A 47 2.89 -9.24 -8.71
C ARG A 47 1.73 -9.39 -7.73
N LEU A 48 1.53 -8.42 -6.84
CA LEU A 48 0.56 -8.53 -5.73
C LEU A 48 -0.89 -8.62 -6.18
N VAL A 49 -1.27 -7.93 -7.27
CA VAL A 49 -2.66 -7.92 -7.74
C VAL A 49 -3.10 -9.27 -8.31
N PRO A 50 -2.34 -9.91 -9.24
CA PRO A 50 -2.65 -11.26 -9.70
C PRO A 50 -2.56 -12.32 -8.58
N GLU A 51 -1.60 -12.21 -7.65
CA GLU A 51 -1.51 -13.10 -6.47
C GLU A 51 -2.77 -13.01 -5.59
N ALA A 52 -3.41 -11.83 -5.53
CA ALA A 52 -4.69 -11.65 -4.84
C ALA A 52 -5.93 -12.08 -5.65
N GLY A 53 -5.73 -12.60 -6.88
CA GLY A 53 -6.78 -13.14 -7.73
C GLY A 53 -7.62 -12.08 -8.45
N PHE A 54 -7.09 -10.88 -8.70
CA PHE A 54 -7.78 -9.83 -9.46
C PHE A 54 -7.27 -9.72 -10.89
N ASP A 55 -8.18 -9.35 -11.79
CA ASP A 55 -7.85 -9.03 -13.18
C ASP A 55 -6.90 -7.83 -13.24
N PHE A 56 -5.91 -7.91 -14.13
CA PHE A 56 -4.87 -6.91 -14.26
C PHE A 56 -4.65 -6.47 -15.71
N VAL A 57 -4.79 -5.17 -15.95
CA VAL A 57 -4.53 -4.53 -17.25
C VAL A 57 -3.19 -3.81 -17.21
N PRO A 58 -2.16 -4.32 -17.88
CA PRO A 58 -0.84 -3.73 -17.86
C PRO A 58 -0.77 -2.44 -18.68
N ILE A 59 -0.18 -1.41 -18.09
CA ILE A 59 0.18 -0.17 -18.76
C ILE A 59 1.67 0.16 -18.55
N THR A 60 2.21 1.03 -19.39
CA THR A 60 3.58 1.53 -19.22
C THR A 60 3.54 3.03 -19.03
N VAL A 61 3.96 3.48 -17.86
CA VAL A 61 4.07 4.90 -17.52
C VAL A 61 5.39 5.17 -16.80
N THR A 62 5.85 6.41 -16.86
CA THR A 62 6.96 6.90 -16.03
C THR A 62 6.54 8.22 -15.43
N GLY A 63 6.84 8.38 -14.15
CA GLY A 63 6.65 9.65 -13.46
C GLY A 63 7.51 10.76 -14.10
N PHE A 64 7.09 11.98 -13.87
CA PHE A 64 7.86 13.18 -14.22
C PHE A 64 9.00 13.34 -13.20
N ASP A 65 10.24 13.42 -13.71
CA ASP A 65 11.40 13.73 -12.89
C ASP A 65 11.60 15.26 -12.87
N ARG A 66 11.39 15.87 -11.70
CA ARG A 66 11.53 17.31 -11.51
C ARG A 66 12.96 17.83 -11.75
N SER A 67 13.96 16.97 -11.56
CA SER A 67 15.37 17.32 -11.83
C SER A 67 15.69 17.33 -13.33
N ARG A 68 14.80 16.75 -14.17
CA ARG A 68 14.99 16.59 -15.61
C ARG A 68 13.74 17.04 -16.39
N PRO A 69 13.52 18.37 -16.57
CA PRO A 69 12.29 18.91 -17.16
C PRO A 69 11.93 18.34 -18.55
N TRP A 70 12.92 17.97 -19.35
CA TRP A 70 12.71 17.36 -20.67
C TRP A 70 12.01 15.98 -20.61
N THR A 71 12.02 15.31 -19.45
CA THR A 71 11.28 14.07 -19.26
C THR A 71 9.77 14.29 -19.27
N ALA A 72 9.28 15.52 -19.13
CA ALA A 72 7.86 15.85 -19.17
C ALA A 72 7.21 15.45 -20.51
N LEU A 73 7.88 15.73 -21.65
CA LEU A 73 7.36 15.38 -22.97
C LEU A 73 7.23 13.87 -23.15
N THR A 74 8.25 13.11 -22.72
CA THR A 74 8.23 11.65 -22.80
C THR A 74 7.19 11.05 -21.85
N SER A 75 7.02 11.61 -20.66
CA SER A 75 5.99 11.22 -19.70
C SER A 75 4.59 11.47 -20.25
N LEU A 76 4.35 12.65 -20.83
CA LEU A 76 3.07 12.98 -21.46
C LEU A 76 2.74 12.05 -22.64
N TRP A 77 3.72 11.77 -23.49
CA TRP A 77 3.57 10.82 -24.60
C TRP A 77 3.19 9.41 -24.09
N ARG A 78 3.86 8.93 -23.03
CA ARG A 78 3.56 7.62 -22.41
C ARG A 78 2.17 7.58 -21.75
N VAL A 79 1.76 8.65 -21.09
CA VAL A 79 0.38 8.78 -20.55
C VAL A 79 -0.63 8.70 -21.68
N ASN A 80 -0.44 9.42 -22.79
CA ASN A 80 -1.36 9.36 -23.92
C ASN A 80 -1.38 7.99 -24.61
N LYS A 81 -0.23 7.31 -24.71
CA LYS A 81 -0.15 5.94 -25.20
C LYS A 81 -0.93 4.97 -24.29
N ALA A 82 -0.75 5.08 -22.98
CA ALA A 82 -1.49 4.27 -22.00
C ALA A 82 -3.01 4.54 -22.04
N LYS A 83 -3.44 5.80 -22.18
CA LYS A 83 -4.87 6.15 -22.37
C LYS A 83 -5.46 5.49 -23.61
N ARG A 84 -4.74 5.47 -24.74
CA ARG A 84 -5.19 4.78 -25.96
C ARG A 84 -5.28 3.26 -25.78
N ALA A 85 -4.31 2.67 -25.08
CA ALA A 85 -4.35 1.24 -24.75
C ALA A 85 -5.55 0.89 -23.88
N LEU A 86 -5.87 1.70 -22.86
CA LEU A 86 -7.06 1.54 -22.03
C LEU A 86 -8.35 1.72 -22.83
N ALA A 87 -8.42 2.71 -23.72
CA ALA A 87 -9.56 2.89 -24.61
C ALA A 87 -9.80 1.67 -25.50
N SER A 88 -8.73 1.11 -26.08
CA SER A 88 -8.80 -0.12 -26.88
C SER A 88 -9.18 -1.35 -26.05
N HIS A 89 -8.71 -1.47 -24.82
CA HIS A 89 -9.07 -2.55 -23.91
C HIS A 89 -10.56 -2.48 -23.56
N PHE A 90 -11.00 -1.35 -23.01
CA PHE A 90 -12.39 -1.16 -22.56
C PHE A 90 -13.42 -1.09 -23.70
N SER A 91 -13.00 -0.82 -24.93
CA SER A 91 -13.91 -0.96 -26.08
C SER A 91 -14.27 -2.41 -26.40
N LYS A 92 -13.42 -3.38 -25.98
CA LYS A 92 -13.63 -4.82 -26.21
C LYS A 92 -14.37 -5.50 -25.07
N VAL A 93 -14.08 -5.11 -23.83
CA VAL A 93 -14.61 -5.79 -22.63
C VAL A 93 -15.74 -5.02 -21.94
N GLY A 94 -16.06 -3.82 -22.39
CA GLY A 94 -17.01 -2.92 -21.75
C GLY A 94 -16.33 -1.86 -20.89
N LYS A 95 -16.97 -0.70 -20.75
CA LYS A 95 -16.49 0.38 -19.87
C LYS A 95 -16.78 -0.01 -18.42
N PRO A 96 -15.87 0.30 -17.47
CA PRO A 96 -16.20 0.21 -16.06
C PRO A 96 -17.27 1.25 -15.68
N ASP A 97 -18.08 0.93 -14.68
CA ASP A 97 -19.12 1.82 -14.16
C ASP A 97 -18.52 2.95 -13.32
N ALA A 98 -17.37 2.67 -12.67
CA ALA A 98 -16.61 3.65 -11.90
C ALA A 98 -15.12 3.32 -11.93
N ALA A 99 -14.28 4.31 -11.58
CA ALA A 99 -12.87 4.09 -11.36
C ALA A 99 -12.40 4.70 -10.04
N ILE A 100 -11.30 4.19 -9.48
CA ILE A 100 -10.71 4.70 -8.25
C ILE A 100 -9.19 4.78 -8.41
N GLY A 101 -8.64 5.96 -8.10
CA GLY A 101 -7.20 6.19 -8.01
C GLY A 101 -6.74 6.18 -6.55
N PHE A 102 -5.68 5.41 -6.28
CA PHE A 102 -5.04 5.34 -4.95
C PHE A 102 -3.73 6.12 -4.88
N GLY A 103 -3.54 7.07 -5.79
CA GLY A 103 -2.28 7.80 -5.90
C GLY A 103 -1.26 7.08 -6.78
N ALA A 104 -0.06 7.60 -6.79
CA ALA A 104 0.99 7.28 -7.72
C ALA A 104 0.68 7.67 -9.18
N TYR A 105 1.73 7.80 -9.98
CA TYR A 105 1.61 8.29 -11.36
C TYR A 105 0.84 7.33 -12.29
N VAL A 106 0.66 6.08 -11.86
CA VAL A 106 -0.06 5.04 -12.60
C VAL A 106 -1.55 5.33 -12.76
N GLU A 107 -2.15 6.11 -11.86
CA GLU A 107 -3.59 6.46 -11.95
C GLU A 107 -3.89 7.49 -13.05
N VAL A 108 -2.93 8.35 -13.40
CA VAL A 108 -3.13 9.47 -14.33
C VAL A 108 -3.67 9.02 -15.69
N PRO A 109 -3.18 7.94 -16.33
CA PRO A 109 -3.77 7.45 -17.59
C PRO A 109 -5.18 6.91 -17.43
N LEU A 110 -5.47 6.14 -16.37
CA LEU A 110 -6.81 5.58 -16.15
C LEU A 110 -7.82 6.71 -15.93
N LEU A 111 -7.57 7.57 -14.95
CA LEU A 111 -8.49 8.65 -14.58
C LEU A 111 -8.61 9.70 -15.71
N GLY A 112 -7.50 9.98 -16.40
CA GLY A 112 -7.52 10.85 -17.58
C GLY A 112 -8.27 10.26 -18.77
N TRP A 113 -8.34 8.93 -18.92
CA TRP A 113 -9.22 8.25 -19.87
C TRP A 113 -10.67 8.30 -19.39
N CYS A 114 -10.95 8.01 -18.13
CA CYS A 114 -12.28 8.05 -17.52
C CYS A 114 -12.97 9.41 -17.75
N LYS A 115 -12.24 10.51 -17.54
CA LYS A 115 -12.73 11.87 -17.84
C LYS A 115 -13.25 12.00 -19.28
N GLY A 116 -12.50 11.49 -20.27
CA GLY A 116 -12.90 11.56 -21.69
C GLY A 116 -13.99 10.56 -22.09
N ALA A 117 -14.12 9.46 -21.34
CA ALA A 117 -15.08 8.38 -21.59
C ALA A 117 -16.40 8.56 -20.84
N GLY A 118 -16.54 9.59 -19.98
CA GLY A 118 -17.71 9.82 -19.15
C GLY A 118 -17.86 8.80 -18.01
N VAL A 119 -16.75 8.17 -17.56
CA VAL A 119 -16.73 7.26 -16.41
C VAL A 119 -16.44 8.07 -15.16
N PRO A 120 -17.33 8.06 -14.14
CA PRO A 120 -17.06 8.73 -12.87
C PRO A 120 -15.88 8.08 -12.16
N TYR A 121 -15.10 8.90 -11.44
CA TYR A 121 -14.01 8.37 -10.64
C TYR A 121 -13.86 9.04 -9.29
N LEU A 122 -13.31 8.29 -8.36
CA LEU A 122 -12.95 8.73 -7.02
C LEU A 122 -11.43 8.73 -6.85
N LEU A 123 -10.97 9.49 -5.89
CA LEU A 123 -9.59 9.46 -5.42
C LEU A 123 -9.55 8.98 -3.97
N HIS A 124 -8.49 8.27 -3.63
CA HIS A 124 -8.16 7.98 -2.25
C HIS A 124 -6.76 8.49 -1.91
N GLU A 125 -6.66 9.34 -0.89
CA GLU A 125 -5.39 9.89 -0.40
C GLU A 125 -5.09 9.35 0.99
N GLN A 126 -3.98 8.63 1.11
CA GLN A 126 -3.54 7.98 2.34
C GLN A 126 -2.73 8.92 3.24
N ASN A 127 -2.02 9.87 2.63
CA ASN A 127 -1.00 10.67 3.30
C ASN A 127 -1.54 12.01 3.79
N SER A 128 -0.92 12.55 4.83
CA SER A 128 -1.18 13.91 5.32
C SER A 128 -0.75 14.98 4.32
N VAL A 129 0.30 14.69 3.53
CA VAL A 129 0.73 15.55 2.40
C VAL A 129 0.32 14.88 1.10
N PRO A 130 -0.72 15.38 0.42
CA PRO A 130 -1.25 14.76 -0.78
C PRO A 130 -0.25 14.66 -1.93
N GLY A 131 -0.31 13.51 -2.62
CA GLY A 131 0.49 13.23 -3.79
C GLY A 131 0.13 14.11 -4.99
N LEU A 132 1.13 14.35 -5.87
CA LEU A 132 0.91 15.19 -7.06
C LEU A 132 -0.15 14.60 -8.01
N ALA A 133 -0.20 13.29 -8.17
CA ALA A 133 -1.17 12.63 -9.02
C ALA A 133 -2.62 12.91 -8.57
N ASN A 134 -2.92 12.69 -7.29
CA ASN A 134 -4.21 13.02 -6.71
C ASN A 134 -4.57 14.51 -6.86
N LYS A 135 -3.61 15.43 -6.64
CA LYS A 135 -3.82 16.86 -6.86
C LYS A 135 -4.21 17.18 -8.31
N MET A 136 -3.51 16.57 -9.28
CA MET A 136 -3.79 16.75 -10.70
C MET A 136 -5.17 16.22 -11.12
N MET A 137 -5.60 15.12 -10.51
CA MET A 137 -6.87 14.46 -10.87
C MET A 137 -8.07 14.99 -10.09
N ASN A 138 -7.87 15.79 -9.04
CA ASN A 138 -8.94 16.32 -8.18
C ASN A 138 -10.05 17.03 -8.97
N SER A 139 -9.70 17.86 -9.97
CA SER A 139 -10.66 18.77 -10.65
C SER A 139 -11.87 18.07 -11.27
N HIS A 140 -11.80 16.78 -11.57
CA HIS A 140 -12.88 16.00 -12.20
C HIS A 140 -13.27 14.77 -11.38
N ALA A 141 -12.67 14.56 -10.20
CA ALA A 141 -13.06 13.50 -9.30
C ALA A 141 -14.50 13.73 -8.80
N ALA A 142 -15.32 12.72 -8.76
CA ALA A 142 -16.66 12.79 -8.18
C ALA A 142 -16.56 13.02 -6.65
N ARG A 143 -15.62 12.35 -5.98
CA ARG A 143 -15.31 12.52 -4.55
C ARG A 143 -13.83 12.22 -4.30
N VAL A 144 -13.33 12.74 -3.21
CA VAL A 144 -11.98 12.43 -2.69
C VAL A 144 -12.11 11.84 -1.29
N CYS A 145 -11.73 10.60 -1.13
CA CYS A 145 -11.63 9.92 0.15
C CYS A 145 -10.27 10.21 0.78
N ILE A 146 -10.22 10.64 2.02
CA ILE A 146 -8.97 10.94 2.73
C ILE A 146 -8.83 10.09 3.98
N SER A 147 -7.58 9.72 4.31
CA SER A 147 -7.27 8.95 5.52
C SER A 147 -7.06 9.83 6.74
N VAL A 148 -6.63 11.07 6.56
CA VAL A 148 -6.30 12.00 7.65
C VAL A 148 -6.85 13.39 7.38
N PRO A 149 -7.30 14.13 8.43
CA PRO A 149 -7.90 15.47 8.26
C PRO A 149 -6.98 16.50 7.58
N ALA A 150 -5.65 16.38 7.79
CA ALA A 150 -4.66 17.31 7.24
C ALA A 150 -4.66 17.41 5.71
N ALA A 151 -5.14 16.37 5.01
CA ALA A 151 -5.24 16.38 3.55
C ALA A 151 -6.44 17.14 3.01
N ARG A 152 -7.46 17.42 3.85
CA ARG A 152 -8.77 17.97 3.45
C ARG A 152 -8.66 19.25 2.64
N SER A 153 -8.00 20.27 3.18
CA SER A 153 -7.92 21.62 2.59
C SER A 153 -7.31 21.64 1.18
N VAL A 154 -6.56 20.63 0.80
CA VAL A 154 -5.95 20.52 -0.55
C VAL A 154 -6.97 20.11 -1.61
N PHE A 155 -8.03 19.43 -1.20
CA PHE A 155 -9.02 18.83 -2.11
C PHE A 155 -10.39 19.51 -2.05
N GLU A 156 -10.67 20.34 -1.05
CA GLU A 156 -11.94 21.04 -0.91
C GLU A 156 -12.31 21.84 -2.16
N ARG A 157 -13.60 21.92 -2.44
CA ARG A 157 -14.17 22.70 -3.51
C ARG A 157 -15.20 23.67 -2.96
N GLU A 158 -15.14 24.89 -3.42
CA GLU A 158 -16.17 25.88 -3.12
C GLU A 158 -17.54 25.39 -3.64
N GLY A 159 -18.55 25.44 -2.79
CA GLY A 159 -19.91 25.02 -3.14
C GLY A 159 -20.17 23.50 -3.13
N ASP A 160 -19.17 22.66 -2.83
CA ASP A 160 -19.34 21.19 -2.69
C ASP A 160 -18.72 20.67 -1.39
N PRO A 161 -19.38 20.84 -0.24
CA PRO A 161 -18.85 20.41 1.06
C PRO A 161 -18.65 18.89 1.17
N ASP A 162 -19.40 18.13 0.37
CA ASP A 162 -19.34 16.66 0.35
C ASP A 162 -18.28 16.13 -0.61
N HIS A 163 -17.53 17.00 -1.29
CA HIS A 163 -16.50 16.56 -2.21
C HIS A 163 -15.42 15.74 -1.52
N VAL A 164 -15.07 16.08 -0.28
CA VAL A 164 -14.04 15.41 0.51
C VAL A 164 -14.65 14.61 1.66
N LEU A 165 -14.46 13.29 1.61
CA LEU A 165 -14.97 12.35 2.60
C LEU A 165 -13.82 11.82 3.47
N MET A 166 -14.00 11.84 4.78
CA MET A 166 -13.08 11.20 5.73
C MET A 166 -13.45 9.72 5.86
N THR A 167 -12.69 8.84 5.23
CA THR A 167 -12.97 7.40 5.19
C THR A 167 -11.97 6.56 6.00
N GLY A 168 -10.86 7.14 6.39
CA GLY A 168 -9.73 6.37 6.88
C GLY A 168 -8.99 5.65 5.75
N ASN A 169 -7.98 4.86 6.10
CA ASN A 169 -7.21 4.06 5.16
C ASN A 169 -7.72 2.62 5.19
N PRO A 170 -8.17 2.05 4.08
CA PRO A 170 -8.62 0.65 4.04
C PRO A 170 -7.52 -0.31 4.48
N VAL A 171 -7.85 -1.24 5.36
CA VAL A 171 -6.96 -2.28 5.86
C VAL A 171 -7.43 -3.63 5.35
N ARG A 172 -6.51 -4.47 4.89
CA ARG A 172 -6.82 -5.80 4.35
C ARG A 172 -7.42 -6.69 5.43
N ARG A 173 -8.40 -7.50 5.05
CA ARG A 173 -9.05 -8.46 5.97
C ARG A 173 -8.04 -9.39 6.63
N SER A 174 -7.03 -9.85 5.90
CA SER A 174 -5.95 -10.70 6.44
C SER A 174 -5.15 -10.04 7.57
N VAL A 175 -5.16 -8.70 7.66
CA VAL A 175 -4.56 -7.96 8.78
C VAL A 175 -5.54 -7.86 9.95
N ILE A 176 -6.80 -7.50 9.67
CA ILE A 176 -7.86 -7.35 10.69
C ILE A 176 -8.15 -8.68 11.41
N GLU A 177 -8.11 -9.80 10.66
CA GLU A 177 -8.34 -11.16 11.17
C GLU A 177 -7.06 -11.82 11.71
N GLY A 178 -6.03 -11.02 12.01
CA GLY A 178 -4.80 -11.50 12.63
C GLY A 178 -5.06 -12.17 13.99
N ASP A 179 -4.36 -13.27 14.26
CA ASP A 179 -4.54 -14.05 15.49
C ASP A 179 -3.27 -14.08 16.32
N ARG A 180 -3.38 -13.62 17.57
CA ARG A 180 -2.25 -13.53 18.51
C ARG A 180 -1.65 -14.91 18.80
N ALA A 181 -2.47 -15.92 19.07
CA ALA A 181 -1.99 -17.24 19.44
C ALA A 181 -1.29 -17.93 18.24
N ARG A 182 -1.85 -17.76 17.03
CA ARG A 182 -1.26 -18.25 15.79
C ARG A 182 0.09 -17.59 15.52
N GLY A 183 0.17 -16.27 15.68
CA GLY A 183 1.41 -15.52 15.47
C GLY A 183 2.49 -15.90 16.48
N ARG A 184 2.16 -15.95 17.77
CA ARG A 184 3.11 -16.34 18.82
C ARG A 184 3.59 -17.78 18.65
N LYS A 185 2.69 -18.70 18.31
CA LYS A 185 3.04 -20.11 18.00
C LYS A 185 4.01 -20.21 16.83
N ALA A 186 3.77 -19.47 15.75
CA ALA A 186 4.66 -19.45 14.57
C ALA A 186 6.06 -18.94 14.89
N LEU A 187 6.16 -18.02 15.83
CA LEU A 187 7.43 -17.46 16.29
C LEU A 187 8.05 -18.23 17.47
N GLY A 188 7.33 -19.13 18.10
CA GLY A 188 7.78 -19.81 19.33
C GLY A 188 7.94 -18.84 20.49
N VAL A 189 7.13 -17.78 20.56
CA VAL A 189 7.13 -16.78 21.64
C VAL A 189 6.20 -17.24 22.75
N PRO A 190 6.69 -17.38 24.02
CA PRO A 190 5.86 -17.72 25.19
C PRO A 190 4.77 -16.67 25.42
N GLU A 191 3.64 -17.08 26.02
CA GLU A 191 2.50 -16.19 26.29
C GLU A 191 2.84 -15.04 27.23
N ASP A 192 3.71 -15.27 28.19
CA ASP A 192 4.18 -14.29 29.18
C ASP A 192 5.36 -13.43 28.69
N ALA A 193 5.87 -13.69 27.49
CA ALA A 193 6.98 -12.91 26.92
C ALA A 193 6.49 -11.66 26.21
N THR A 194 7.33 -10.64 26.16
CA THR A 194 7.11 -9.43 25.36
C THR A 194 7.65 -9.62 23.94
N LEU A 195 6.82 -9.42 22.92
CA LEU A 195 7.24 -9.41 21.53
C LEU A 195 7.35 -7.98 20.99
N LEU A 196 8.55 -7.60 20.59
CA LEU A 196 8.81 -6.36 19.82
C LEU A 196 8.82 -6.68 18.34
N LEU A 197 7.88 -6.12 17.59
CA LEU A 197 7.86 -6.14 16.14
C LEU A 197 8.50 -4.89 15.57
N VAL A 198 9.50 -5.06 14.70
CA VAL A 198 10.24 -3.95 14.05
C VAL A 198 10.09 -4.05 12.54
N PHE A 199 9.63 -2.98 11.88
CA PHE A 199 9.60 -2.95 10.42
C PHE A 199 9.62 -1.52 9.85
N GLY A 200 10.29 -1.35 8.71
CA GLY A 200 10.43 -0.06 8.02
C GLY A 200 9.44 0.16 6.86
N GLY A 201 8.47 -0.76 6.69
CA GLY A 201 7.61 -0.85 5.50
C GLY A 201 8.17 -1.85 4.48
N SER A 202 7.51 -2.05 3.33
CA SER A 202 7.82 -3.10 2.34
C SER A 202 9.23 -3.03 1.73
N LEU A 203 9.81 -1.83 1.67
CA LEU A 203 11.17 -1.61 1.16
C LEU A 203 12.23 -1.58 2.28
N GLY A 204 11.79 -1.70 3.54
CA GLY A 204 12.67 -1.53 4.68
C GLY A 204 12.97 -0.06 5.00
N ALA A 205 13.84 0.16 5.99
CA ALA A 205 14.32 1.47 6.41
C ALA A 205 15.73 1.32 7.00
N GLN A 206 16.74 1.65 6.21
CA GLN A 206 18.15 1.44 6.57
C GLN A 206 18.51 1.99 7.95
N HIS A 207 18.21 3.26 8.22
CA HIS A 207 18.48 3.85 9.55
C HIS A 207 17.78 3.13 10.71
N LEU A 208 16.54 2.66 10.49
CA LEU A 208 15.84 1.86 11.50
C LEU A 208 16.56 0.55 11.74
N ASN A 209 16.93 -0.13 10.67
CA ASN A 209 17.64 -1.41 10.73
C ASN A 209 18.98 -1.27 11.48
N GLU A 210 19.80 -0.29 11.09
CA GLU A 210 21.09 0.02 11.72
C GLU A 210 20.93 0.31 13.22
N ARG A 211 19.98 1.19 13.57
CA ARG A 211 19.76 1.56 14.96
C ARG A 211 19.29 0.40 15.83
N VAL A 212 18.34 -0.40 15.32
CA VAL A 212 17.84 -1.56 16.07
C VAL A 212 18.91 -2.65 16.18
N ALA A 213 19.67 -2.90 15.12
CA ALA A 213 20.79 -3.85 15.17
C ALA A 213 21.86 -3.42 16.18
N SER A 214 22.18 -2.12 16.28
CA SER A 214 23.15 -1.61 17.26
C SER A 214 22.71 -1.80 18.72
N LEU A 215 21.41 -1.97 18.97
CA LEU A 215 20.83 -2.20 20.29
C LEU A 215 20.67 -3.69 20.63
N LYS A 216 21.24 -4.60 19.81
CA LYS A 216 21.10 -6.06 20.00
C LYS A 216 21.36 -6.50 21.45
N ASN A 217 22.47 -6.10 22.01
CA ASN A 217 22.89 -6.54 23.35
C ASN A 217 21.93 -6.04 24.45
N GLU A 218 21.48 -4.78 24.36
CA GLU A 218 20.50 -4.19 25.29
C GLU A 218 19.15 -4.88 25.20
N LEU A 219 18.69 -5.17 23.98
CA LEU A 219 17.44 -5.88 23.75
C LEU A 219 17.52 -7.31 24.32
N LEU A 220 18.57 -8.05 23.99
CA LEU A 220 18.77 -9.43 24.43
C LEU A 220 19.13 -9.58 25.92
N SER A 221 19.59 -8.50 26.58
CA SER A 221 19.80 -8.50 28.04
C SER A 221 18.48 -8.65 28.80
N ARG A 222 17.35 -8.29 28.20
CA ARG A 222 16.01 -8.49 28.76
C ARG A 222 15.56 -9.93 28.51
N LYS A 223 15.58 -10.76 29.54
CA LYS A 223 15.37 -12.22 29.42
C LYS A 223 14.05 -12.62 28.76
N ASN A 224 12.99 -11.81 28.95
CA ASN A 224 11.63 -12.10 28.45
C ASN A 224 11.25 -11.29 27.20
N LEU A 225 12.24 -10.70 26.49
CA LEU A 225 12.02 -9.95 25.27
C LEU A 225 12.38 -10.81 24.05
N TYR A 226 11.43 -10.86 23.13
CA TYR A 226 11.57 -11.43 21.78
C TYR A 226 11.48 -10.31 20.75
N VAL A 227 12.24 -10.43 19.68
CA VAL A 227 12.26 -9.45 18.58
C VAL A 227 11.99 -10.12 17.26
N LEU A 228 11.03 -9.60 16.53
CA LEU A 228 10.84 -9.89 15.11
C LEU A 228 11.18 -8.64 14.30
N HIS A 229 12.23 -8.70 13.48
CA HIS A 229 12.74 -7.58 12.73
C HIS A 229 12.63 -7.83 11.22
N SER A 230 11.74 -7.11 10.53
CA SER A 230 11.61 -7.11 9.07
C SER A 230 12.39 -5.95 8.48
N THR A 231 13.44 -6.25 7.76
CA THR A 231 14.43 -5.28 7.28
C THR A 231 14.16 -4.70 5.90
N GLY A 232 13.25 -5.33 5.13
CA GLY A 232 13.19 -5.17 3.68
C GLY A 232 14.25 -6.04 2.98
N ALA A 233 13.99 -6.40 1.73
CA ALA A 233 14.89 -7.28 0.97
C ALA A 233 16.30 -6.70 0.83
N ASP A 234 16.38 -5.39 0.53
CA ASP A 234 17.68 -4.73 0.28
C ASP A 234 18.53 -4.60 1.55
N GLY A 235 17.90 -4.49 2.73
CA GLY A 235 18.59 -4.33 4.02
C GLY A 235 18.88 -5.63 4.74
N PHE A 236 18.42 -6.78 4.25
CA PHE A 236 18.45 -8.04 4.98
C PHE A 236 19.88 -8.54 5.26
N GLU A 237 20.67 -8.73 4.22
CA GLU A 237 22.03 -9.28 4.35
C GLU A 237 22.96 -8.41 5.22
N GLU A 238 22.82 -7.07 5.11
CA GLU A 238 23.61 -6.14 5.91
C GLU A 238 23.21 -6.21 7.38
N THR A 239 21.91 -6.23 7.66
CA THR A 239 21.39 -6.31 9.03
C THR A 239 21.73 -7.66 9.67
N GLU A 240 21.59 -8.77 8.94
CA GLU A 240 21.94 -10.10 9.42
C GLU A 240 23.43 -10.20 9.80
N ARG A 241 24.32 -9.67 8.96
CA ARG A 241 25.76 -9.58 9.25
C ARG A 241 26.07 -8.69 10.45
N ALA A 242 25.39 -7.54 10.57
CA ALA A 242 25.59 -6.63 11.70
C ALA A 242 25.11 -7.22 13.03
N LEU A 243 24.01 -7.97 13.01
CA LEU A 243 23.49 -8.67 14.18
C LEU A 243 24.41 -9.81 14.62
N ALA A 244 24.99 -10.56 13.69
CA ALA A 244 25.86 -11.71 13.97
C ALA A 244 25.33 -12.59 15.10
N LEU A 245 24.05 -13.01 14.98
CA LEU A 245 23.35 -13.74 16.03
C LEU A 245 23.96 -15.13 16.25
N THR A 246 24.22 -15.49 17.50
CA THR A 246 24.50 -16.87 17.87
C THR A 246 23.22 -17.72 17.74
N PRO A 247 23.31 -19.06 17.66
CA PRO A 247 22.14 -19.92 17.63
C PRO A 247 21.18 -19.73 18.82
N GLU A 248 21.72 -19.38 19.99
CA GLU A 248 20.91 -19.12 21.17
C GLU A 248 20.18 -17.76 21.10
N GLU A 249 20.88 -16.71 20.64
CA GLU A 249 20.28 -15.40 20.41
C GLU A 249 19.18 -15.44 19.35
N ALA A 250 19.38 -16.24 18.29
CA ALA A 250 18.40 -16.40 17.20
C ALA A 250 17.07 -17.04 17.65
N LYS A 251 17.03 -17.67 18.83
CA LYS A 251 15.77 -18.14 19.42
C LYS A 251 14.87 -17.00 19.85
N ARG A 252 15.45 -15.85 20.22
CA ARG A 252 14.73 -14.67 20.73
C ARG A 252 14.81 -13.45 19.82
N TYR A 253 15.72 -13.41 18.85
CA TYR A 253 15.81 -12.33 17.86
C TYR A 253 15.75 -12.94 16.47
N ARG A 254 14.62 -12.74 15.78
CA ARG A 254 14.44 -13.18 14.40
C ARG A 254 14.54 -12.00 13.46
N VAL A 255 15.40 -12.11 12.46
CA VAL A 255 15.53 -11.15 11.37
C VAL A 255 15.05 -11.80 10.08
N GLN A 256 14.27 -11.07 9.27
CA GLN A 256 13.77 -11.56 8.00
C GLN A 256 13.57 -10.42 7.01
N PRO A 257 13.65 -10.70 5.70
CA PRO A 257 13.51 -9.65 4.69
C PRO A 257 12.09 -9.12 4.58
N TYR A 258 11.10 -9.98 4.79
CA TYR A 258 9.68 -9.63 4.63
C TYR A 258 8.78 -10.48 5.53
N ILE A 259 7.63 -9.92 5.91
CA ILE A 259 6.59 -10.61 6.69
C ILE A 259 5.37 -10.84 5.79
N ASP A 260 5.07 -12.09 5.47
CA ASP A 260 3.92 -12.44 4.62
C ASP A 260 2.60 -12.37 5.38
N ASN A 261 2.57 -12.82 6.64
CA ASN A 261 1.39 -12.85 7.50
C ASN A 261 1.38 -11.70 8.53
N MET A 262 1.47 -10.47 8.05
CA MET A 262 1.59 -9.27 8.90
C MET A 262 0.47 -9.19 9.94
N GLY A 263 -0.76 -9.62 9.63
CA GLY A 263 -1.88 -9.62 10.58
C GLY A 263 -1.58 -10.41 11.84
N ASP A 264 -1.11 -11.65 11.71
CA ASP A 264 -0.75 -12.48 12.87
C ASP A 264 0.42 -11.89 13.65
N MET A 265 1.38 -11.26 12.97
CA MET A 265 2.54 -10.66 13.63
C MET A 265 2.17 -9.39 14.39
N LEU A 266 1.28 -8.56 13.85
CA LEU A 266 0.73 -7.38 14.54
C LEU A 266 -0.10 -7.82 15.76
N ALA A 267 -0.98 -8.80 15.61
CA ALA A 267 -1.78 -9.34 16.72
C ALA A 267 -0.90 -10.00 17.81
N ALA A 268 0.21 -10.64 17.42
CA ALA A 268 1.15 -11.27 18.35
C ALA A 268 2.02 -10.26 19.11
N ALA A 269 2.28 -9.09 18.54
CA ALA A 269 3.17 -8.08 19.10
C ALA A 269 2.56 -7.40 20.33
N ASP A 270 3.43 -7.09 21.31
CA ASP A 270 3.10 -6.23 22.45
C ASP A 270 3.60 -4.81 22.21
N LEU A 271 4.67 -4.67 21.42
CA LEU A 271 5.26 -3.40 21.04
C LEU A 271 5.57 -3.40 19.55
N VAL A 272 5.32 -2.27 18.88
CA VAL A 272 5.64 -2.08 17.47
C VAL A 272 6.56 -0.88 17.32
N LEU A 273 7.68 -1.08 16.63
CA LEU A 273 8.58 0.00 16.21
C LEU A 273 8.59 0.06 14.69
N SER A 274 8.01 1.12 14.12
CA SER A 274 7.92 1.27 12.68
C SER A 274 8.11 2.72 12.23
N ARG A 275 8.22 2.91 10.91
CA ARG A 275 8.02 4.24 10.32
C ARG A 275 6.53 4.58 10.35
N SER A 276 6.20 5.87 10.45
CA SER A 276 4.82 6.40 10.45
C SER A 276 4.20 6.44 9.03
N GLY A 277 4.34 5.37 8.24
CA GLY A 277 3.68 5.24 6.95
C GLY A 277 2.17 5.10 7.14
N ALA A 278 1.38 5.73 6.25
CA ALA A 278 -0.09 5.76 6.38
C ALA A 278 -0.72 4.36 6.50
N SER A 279 -0.26 3.39 5.69
CA SER A 279 -0.75 2.01 5.78
C SER A 279 -0.29 1.33 7.06
N SER A 280 0.97 1.51 7.47
CA SER A 280 1.49 0.91 8.71
C SER A 280 0.72 1.39 9.93
N VAL A 281 0.45 2.70 10.01
CA VAL A 281 -0.34 3.27 11.12
C VAL A 281 -1.76 2.72 11.13
N ALA A 282 -2.39 2.61 9.96
CA ALA A 282 -3.74 2.06 9.85
C ALA A 282 -3.80 0.57 10.21
N GLU A 283 -2.81 -0.21 9.78
CA GLU A 283 -2.70 -1.64 10.07
C GLU A 283 -2.43 -1.91 11.57
N ILE A 284 -1.64 -1.04 12.23
CA ILE A 284 -1.39 -1.13 13.69
C ILE A 284 -2.63 -0.75 14.50
N ALA A 285 -3.47 0.17 13.98
CA ALA A 285 -4.64 0.68 14.68
C ALA A 285 -5.90 -0.19 14.47
N ALA A 286 -5.87 -1.12 13.51
CA ALA A 286 -6.99 -2.01 13.19
C ALA A 286 -7.03 -3.22 14.11
#